data_7d1336a3b554ce691747f181abe45c1a
#
_entry.id   7d1336a3b554ce691747f181abe45c1a
#
_cell.length_a   1.000
_cell.length_b   1.000
_cell.length_c   1.000
_cell.angle_alpha   90.00
_cell.angle_beta   90.00
_cell.angle_gamma   90.00
#
_symmetry.space_group_name_H-M   'P 1'
#
loop_
_entity.id
_entity.type
_entity.pdbx_description
1 polymer ?
#
loop_
_entity_poly.entity_id
_entity_poly.type
_entity_poly.pdbx_seq_one_letter_code
_entity_poly.pdbx_strand_id
1 'polypeptide(L)'
;MMRTPLRPLARILHARQEGLNPDSIEKENLKVRHEAMREKTRGRAQFRLFILCASFVFAFGAIGARMGLMAATEPVEPKSSAPGAEIIAQRADITDRNGRVLATNMTTHALYAHPKVMVDPKGTAVKLEEIFPELDAKALERRFTDGRSFVWIRKVLSPEQMQKVHEIGDPGLLFGPREMRLYPNGTLAAHVLGGTSFGAEGVHSAEVIGVAGIEKALDARLRDPAQGGKPLTLSIDLTLQSTIEEVLAAGMGMLNAKGAAAILMDARTGEILALASLPTFDPNDRPNPLVDKNAEPGDSPLFNRAVQGVYELGSTFKIFAVAQAMELGLVNPQTMVDANAPMTWGKYKIKEFEGHNYGPLLAVTDVIAKSSNVGTAHIALMIGPLRQQQFLKSLGFFEPTPLELVEAPGAKPLIPKKWPEIVTITTSYGHGMSASPMHLAAAYAAIANGGVMIKPTLLKREGPTTGVRVMSEKTAADSVAMLRRVVLEGTATLGDVPGYEVAGKTGTADKPKKSGGYYHDKVVNTFASMFPASNPQYVLIVTLDEPQDDTLSETRRTAGWTAVPVAAEIIRRVAPLMGLRPKLEPVVADAVTAASN
;
A
#
# COMPACT_ATOMS: atom_id res chain seq x y z
N MET A 1 -42.29 36.52 -3.05
CA MET A 1 -42.43 36.58 -4.52
C MET A 1 -43.38 37.73 -4.84
N MET A 2 -42.86 38.90 -5.29
CA MET A 2 -43.70 39.98 -5.80
C MET A 2 -44.30 39.53 -7.14
N ARG A 3 -45.61 39.37 -7.14
CA ARG A 3 -46.37 39.14 -8.39
C ARG A 3 -46.30 40.42 -9.21
N THR A 4 -45.54 40.39 -10.32
CA THR A 4 -45.59 41.44 -11.33
C THR A 4 -47.01 41.53 -11.88
N PRO A 5 -47.63 42.71 -11.92
CA PRO A 5 -48.99 42.84 -12.43
C PRO A 5 -49.08 42.33 -13.86
N LEU A 6 -50.13 41.59 -14.11
CA LEU A 6 -50.51 41.16 -15.46
C LEU A 6 -50.71 42.40 -16.33
N ARG A 7 -49.93 42.53 -17.42
CA ARG A 7 -49.76 43.55 -18.35
C ARG A 7 -50.87 44.01 -19.12
N PRO A 8 -50.75 45.09 -19.64
CA PRO A 8 -51.81 46.04 -19.72
C PRO A 8 -52.99 45.45 -20.51
N LEU A 9 -53.94 45.01 -19.73
CA LEU A 9 -55.29 44.69 -20.26
C LEU A 9 -55.76 45.75 -21.18
N ALA A 10 -55.38 47.00 -20.92
CA ALA A 10 -55.65 48.14 -21.76
C ALA A 10 -55.15 48.03 -23.23
N ARG A 11 -53.91 47.51 -23.42
CA ARG A 11 -53.35 47.34 -24.78
C ARG A 11 -53.99 46.18 -25.54
N ILE A 12 -54.39 45.14 -24.84
CA ILE A 12 -55.11 44.00 -25.42
C ILE A 12 -56.55 44.39 -25.75
N LEU A 13 -57.23 45.19 -24.91
CA LEU A 13 -58.54 45.70 -25.14
C LEU A 13 -58.57 46.73 -26.27
N HIS A 14 -57.57 47.60 -26.35
CA HIS A 14 -57.39 48.55 -27.41
C HIS A 14 -57.15 47.86 -28.78
N ALA A 15 -56.32 46.88 -28.83
CA ALA A 15 -56.07 46.07 -30.02
C ALA A 15 -57.33 45.32 -30.50
N ARG A 16 -58.16 44.83 -29.56
CA ARG A 16 -59.49 44.26 -29.94
C ARG A 16 -60.46 45.27 -30.51
N GLN A 17 -60.43 46.53 -30.04
CA GLN A 17 -61.26 47.61 -30.56
C GLN A 17 -60.78 48.05 -31.94
N GLU A 18 -59.50 47.99 -32.26
CA GLU A 18 -58.92 48.37 -33.56
C GLU A 18 -58.83 47.19 -34.54
N GLY A 19 -59.38 46.01 -34.22
CA GLY A 19 -59.38 44.84 -35.11
C GLY A 19 -58.03 44.19 -35.32
N LEU A 20 -57.04 44.49 -34.43
CA LEU A 20 -55.72 43.90 -34.45
C LEU A 20 -55.71 42.56 -33.67
N ASN A 21 -54.92 41.60 -34.15
CA ASN A 21 -54.87 40.30 -33.57
C ASN A 21 -54.20 40.35 -32.15
N PRO A 22 -54.90 40.06 -31.05
CA PRO A 22 -54.38 40.12 -29.68
C PRO A 22 -53.18 39.18 -29.43
N ASP A 23 -53.12 38.06 -30.14
CA ASP A 23 -52.10 37.05 -29.98
C ASP A 23 -50.71 37.56 -30.40
N SER A 24 -50.62 38.53 -31.29
CA SER A 24 -49.35 39.17 -31.68
C SER A 24 -48.75 39.98 -30.51
N ILE A 25 -49.61 40.70 -29.79
CA ILE A 25 -49.17 41.49 -28.60
C ILE A 25 -48.78 40.60 -27.47
N GLU A 26 -49.44 39.47 -27.30
CA GLU A 26 -49.09 38.49 -26.26
C GLU A 26 -47.76 37.80 -26.56
N LYS A 27 -47.49 37.44 -27.82
CA LYS A 27 -46.20 36.92 -28.28
C LYS A 27 -45.05 37.92 -28.09
N GLU A 28 -45.30 39.19 -28.40
CA GLU A 28 -44.29 40.24 -28.18
C GLU A 28 -43.98 40.46 -26.70
N ASN A 29 -45.01 40.44 -25.84
CA ASN A 29 -44.85 40.53 -24.40
C ASN A 29 -44.12 39.32 -23.80
N LEU A 30 -44.36 38.13 -24.33
CA LEU A 30 -43.62 36.93 -23.93
C LEU A 30 -42.13 37.02 -24.33
N LYS A 31 -41.83 37.52 -25.55
CA LYS A 31 -40.44 37.76 -25.99
C LYS A 31 -39.71 38.74 -25.07
N VAL A 32 -40.31 39.92 -24.84
CA VAL A 32 -39.72 40.95 -23.96
C VAL A 32 -39.52 40.44 -22.53
N ARG A 33 -40.42 39.59 -22.05
CA ARG A 33 -40.29 38.96 -20.71
C ARG A 33 -39.18 37.92 -20.66
N HIS A 34 -39.01 37.14 -21.71
CA HIS A 34 -37.91 36.20 -21.86
C HIS A 34 -36.55 36.90 -21.98
N GLU A 35 -36.48 37.99 -22.70
CA GLU A 35 -35.28 38.80 -22.83
C GLU A 35 -34.91 39.48 -21.52
N ALA A 36 -35.86 40.07 -20.81
CA ALA A 36 -35.64 40.64 -19.49
C ALA A 36 -35.20 39.59 -18.42
N MET A 37 -35.76 38.37 -18.48
CA MET A 37 -35.30 37.28 -17.61
C MET A 37 -33.88 36.79 -17.97
N ARG A 38 -33.56 36.72 -19.26
CA ARG A 38 -32.20 36.38 -19.72
C ARG A 38 -31.18 37.43 -19.30
N GLU A 39 -31.48 38.71 -19.44
CA GLU A 39 -30.62 39.79 -18.99
C GLU A 39 -30.40 39.78 -17.48
N LYS A 40 -31.45 39.54 -16.70
CA LYS A 40 -31.37 39.46 -15.24
C LYS A 40 -30.56 38.25 -14.76
N THR A 41 -30.67 37.11 -15.44
CA THR A 41 -29.85 35.90 -15.16
C THR A 41 -28.40 36.11 -15.61
N ARG A 42 -28.17 36.75 -16.76
CA ARG A 42 -26.86 37.10 -17.28
C ARG A 42 -26.14 38.09 -16.37
N GLY A 43 -26.82 39.13 -15.89
CA GLY A 43 -26.26 40.08 -14.92
C GLY A 43 -25.89 39.43 -13.59
N ARG A 44 -26.72 38.51 -13.07
CA ARG A 44 -26.37 37.73 -11.85
C ARG A 44 -25.19 36.80 -12.07
N ALA A 45 -25.09 36.15 -13.22
CA ALA A 45 -23.97 35.29 -13.56
C ALA A 45 -22.67 36.11 -13.72
N GLN A 46 -22.73 37.25 -14.40
CA GLN A 46 -21.60 38.16 -14.54
C GLN A 46 -21.13 38.72 -13.19
N PHE A 47 -22.05 39.08 -12.29
CA PHE A 47 -21.70 39.56 -10.96
C PHE A 47 -21.04 38.47 -10.11
N ARG A 48 -21.54 37.22 -10.18
CA ARG A 48 -20.90 36.08 -9.51
C ARG A 48 -19.50 35.79 -10.06
N LEU A 49 -19.36 35.85 -11.38
CA LEU A 49 -18.06 35.68 -12.04
C LEU A 49 -17.08 36.78 -11.61
N PHE A 50 -17.56 38.04 -11.56
CA PHE A 50 -16.76 39.18 -11.10
C PHE A 50 -16.27 38.98 -9.63
N ILE A 51 -17.17 38.57 -8.73
CA ILE A 51 -16.78 38.27 -7.32
C ILE A 51 -15.73 37.16 -7.28
N LEU A 52 -15.91 36.11 -8.07
CA LEU A 52 -14.99 34.99 -8.14
C LEU A 52 -13.62 35.45 -8.67
N CYS A 53 -13.58 36.19 -9.75
CA CYS A 53 -12.36 36.78 -10.30
C CYS A 53 -11.67 37.73 -9.30
N ALA A 54 -12.43 38.60 -8.65
CA ALA A 54 -11.90 39.50 -7.63
C ALA A 54 -11.32 38.74 -6.43
N SER A 55 -11.97 37.65 -6.00
CA SER A 55 -11.46 36.79 -4.93
C SER A 55 -10.16 36.10 -5.32
N PHE A 56 -10.04 35.60 -6.55
CA PHE A 56 -8.80 35.02 -7.05
C PHE A 56 -7.68 36.05 -7.15
N VAL A 57 -7.96 37.24 -7.72
CA VAL A 57 -6.98 38.32 -7.82
C VAL A 57 -6.49 38.73 -6.42
N PHE A 58 -7.42 38.82 -5.45
CA PHE A 58 -7.05 39.15 -4.07
C PHE A 58 -6.20 38.04 -3.43
N ALA A 59 -6.58 36.77 -3.60
CA ALA A 59 -5.85 35.63 -3.07
C ALA A 59 -4.43 35.53 -3.67
N PHE A 60 -4.31 35.62 -5.00
CA PHE A 60 -3.01 35.61 -5.67
C PHE A 60 -2.19 36.85 -5.38
N GLY A 61 -2.82 38.02 -5.24
CA GLY A 61 -2.18 39.25 -4.81
C GLY A 61 -1.61 39.14 -3.39
N ALA A 62 -2.36 38.56 -2.47
CA ALA A 62 -1.91 38.32 -1.10
C ALA A 62 -0.74 37.31 -1.03
N ILE A 63 -0.84 36.23 -1.82
CA ILE A 63 0.26 35.25 -1.94
C ILE A 63 1.50 35.90 -2.56
N GLY A 64 1.34 36.64 -3.66
CA GLY A 64 2.42 37.35 -4.33
C GLY A 64 3.09 38.40 -3.42
N ALA A 65 2.29 39.17 -2.68
CA ALA A 65 2.80 40.13 -1.69
C ALA A 65 3.57 39.44 -0.57
N ARG A 66 3.05 38.29 -0.06
CA ARG A 66 3.73 37.50 0.96
C ARG A 66 5.04 36.89 0.44
N MET A 67 5.02 36.36 -0.79
CA MET A 67 6.25 35.86 -1.43
C MET A 67 7.26 36.98 -1.68
N GLY A 68 6.81 38.14 -2.12
CA GLY A 68 7.66 39.33 -2.29
C GLY A 68 8.26 39.82 -0.98
N LEU A 69 7.49 39.85 0.10
CA LEU A 69 7.98 40.18 1.44
C LEU A 69 9.00 39.12 1.91
N MET A 70 8.73 37.84 1.70
CA MET A 70 9.68 36.77 2.06
C MET A 70 10.97 36.82 1.22
N ALA A 71 10.88 37.22 -0.05
CA ALA A 71 12.05 37.39 -0.93
C ALA A 71 12.84 38.67 -0.63
N ALA A 72 12.19 39.72 -0.12
CA ALA A 72 12.81 40.98 0.25
C ALA A 72 13.36 41.00 1.69
N THR A 73 12.91 40.08 2.55
CA THR A 73 13.48 39.91 3.89
C THR A 73 14.84 39.23 3.75
N GLU A 74 15.90 39.88 4.21
CA GLU A 74 17.18 39.19 4.40
C GLU A 74 16.92 37.96 5.28
N PRO A 75 17.47 36.76 4.92
CA PRO A 75 17.37 35.61 5.80
C PRO A 75 18.15 35.94 7.08
N VAL A 76 17.42 36.36 8.10
CA VAL A 76 17.95 36.44 9.44
C VAL A 76 18.19 35.01 9.91
N GLU A 77 19.41 34.72 10.36
CA GLU A 77 19.64 33.46 11.09
C GLU A 77 18.54 33.31 12.13
N PRO A 78 17.87 32.16 12.18
CA PRO A 78 16.89 31.93 13.22
C PRO A 78 17.61 32.12 14.56
N LYS A 79 17.28 33.19 15.27
CA LYS A 79 17.84 33.43 16.60
C LYS A 79 17.47 32.22 17.43
N SER A 80 18.46 31.49 17.94
CA SER A 80 18.20 30.44 18.91
C SER A 80 17.42 31.10 20.05
N SER A 81 16.22 30.63 20.28
CA SER A 81 15.43 31.01 21.45
C SER A 81 16.28 30.67 22.67
N ALA A 82 16.74 31.69 23.38
CA ALA A 82 17.47 31.70 24.65
C ALA A 82 18.68 30.73 24.75
N PRO A 83 19.82 31.18 25.27
CA PRO A 83 20.94 30.29 25.60
C PRO A 83 20.46 29.30 26.66
N GLY A 84 20.29 28.02 26.28
CA GLY A 84 19.83 26.94 27.16
C GLY A 84 18.55 26.20 26.75
N ALA A 85 17.83 26.63 25.72
CA ALA A 85 16.80 25.79 25.13
C ALA A 85 17.47 24.84 24.10
N GLU A 86 18.13 23.79 24.61
CA GLU A 86 18.28 22.59 23.84
C GLU A 86 16.86 22.19 23.39
N ILE A 87 16.65 21.93 22.09
CA ILE A 87 15.46 21.22 21.62
C ILE A 87 15.64 19.79 22.15
N ILE A 88 15.28 19.58 23.42
CA ILE A 88 15.39 18.33 24.13
C ILE A 88 14.11 17.54 23.83
N ALA A 89 13.97 17.11 22.62
CA ALA A 89 13.22 15.91 22.33
C ALA A 89 13.95 15.19 21.21
N GLN A 90 14.98 14.46 21.57
CA GLN A 90 15.56 13.48 20.67
C GLN A 90 14.42 12.55 20.26
N ARG A 91 14.21 12.42 18.95
CA ARG A 91 13.26 11.46 18.40
C ARG A 91 13.63 10.07 18.91
N ALA A 92 12.68 9.34 19.49
CA ALA A 92 12.93 8.01 20.05
C ALA A 92 13.48 7.04 18.99
N ASP A 93 14.37 6.15 19.39
CA ASP A 93 14.84 5.07 18.52
C ASP A 93 13.69 4.15 18.13
N ILE A 94 13.82 3.51 16.96
CA ILE A 94 12.96 2.41 16.56
C ILE A 94 13.78 1.12 16.59
N THR A 95 13.25 0.11 17.25
CA THR A 95 13.92 -1.20 17.38
C THR A 95 13.03 -2.30 16.80
N ASP A 96 13.67 -3.39 16.39
CA ASP A 96 12.96 -4.64 16.10
C ASP A 96 12.46 -5.30 17.40
N ARG A 97 11.74 -6.42 17.27
CA ARG A 97 11.19 -7.15 18.43
C ARG A 97 12.24 -7.65 19.41
N ASN A 98 13.49 -7.78 18.99
CA ASN A 98 14.63 -8.28 19.76
C ASN A 98 15.52 -7.15 20.31
N GLY A 99 15.13 -5.88 20.11
CA GLY A 99 15.85 -4.70 20.56
C GLY A 99 16.96 -4.24 19.63
N ARG A 100 17.11 -4.82 18.42
CA ARG A 100 18.09 -4.35 17.41
C ARG A 100 17.60 -3.06 16.78
N VAL A 101 18.53 -2.11 16.62
CA VAL A 101 18.21 -0.77 16.11
C VAL A 101 17.82 -0.82 14.63
N LEU A 102 16.65 -0.28 14.33
CA LEU A 102 16.14 -0.07 12.96
C LEU A 102 16.28 1.38 12.52
N ALA A 103 16.09 2.34 13.43
CA ALA A 103 16.33 3.75 13.20
C ALA A 103 16.77 4.42 14.49
N THR A 104 17.81 5.27 14.40
CA THR A 104 18.39 5.99 15.53
C THR A 104 18.73 7.43 15.12
N ASN A 105 19.11 8.27 16.08
CA ASN A 105 19.59 9.61 15.79
C ASN A 105 21.11 9.65 15.83
N MET A 106 21.68 10.43 14.93
CA MET A 106 23.12 10.67 14.88
C MET A 106 23.39 12.17 14.80
N THR A 107 24.35 12.63 15.59
CA THR A 107 24.82 14.01 15.48
C THR A 107 25.71 14.15 14.24
N THR A 108 25.41 15.13 13.41
CA THR A 108 26.18 15.51 12.23
C THR A 108 26.35 17.02 12.17
N HIS A 109 26.88 17.52 11.08
CA HIS A 109 27.02 18.95 10.82
C HIS A 109 26.39 19.32 9.49
N ALA A 110 25.77 20.49 9.45
CA ALA A 110 25.36 21.11 8.19
C ALA A 110 26.42 22.12 7.75
N LEU A 111 26.59 22.26 6.44
CA LEU A 111 27.43 23.27 5.82
C LEU A 111 26.58 24.42 5.32
N TYR A 112 26.93 25.62 5.73
CA TYR A 112 26.35 26.85 5.22
C TYR A 112 27.43 27.91 4.95
N ALA A 113 27.08 28.89 4.15
CA ALA A 113 27.96 30.02 3.85
C ALA A 113 27.36 31.32 4.31
N HIS A 114 28.24 32.22 4.77
CA HIS A 114 28.01 33.66 4.88
C HIS A 114 28.71 34.37 3.71
N PRO A 115 28.05 34.60 2.56
CA PRO A 115 28.67 35.13 1.36
C PRO A 115 29.39 36.48 1.59
N LYS A 116 28.89 37.31 2.50
CA LYS A 116 29.51 38.63 2.83
C LYS A 116 30.91 38.52 3.47
N VAL A 117 31.26 37.33 4.00
CA VAL A 117 32.55 37.09 4.69
C VAL A 117 33.47 36.22 3.84
N MET A 118 32.98 35.68 2.73
CA MET A 118 33.79 34.86 1.81
C MET A 118 34.90 35.69 1.15
N VAL A 119 36.10 35.10 1.05
CA VAL A 119 37.27 35.72 0.42
C VAL A 119 37.31 35.45 -1.08
N ASP A 120 36.99 34.21 -1.49
CA ASP A 120 36.96 33.81 -2.90
C ASP A 120 35.68 32.97 -3.21
N PRO A 121 34.52 33.62 -3.41
CA PRO A 121 33.28 32.93 -3.70
C PRO A 121 33.33 31.99 -4.90
N LYS A 122 34.10 32.39 -5.94
CA LYS A 122 34.22 31.59 -7.18
C LYS A 122 35.09 30.37 -6.99
N GLY A 123 36.29 30.54 -6.44
CA GLY A 123 37.21 29.41 -6.18
C GLY A 123 36.61 28.43 -5.14
N THR A 124 35.93 28.98 -4.13
CA THR A 124 35.21 28.16 -3.13
C THR A 124 34.08 27.33 -3.76
N ALA A 125 33.32 27.90 -4.71
CA ALA A 125 32.27 27.17 -5.39
C ALA A 125 32.81 25.97 -6.20
N VAL A 126 33.95 26.16 -6.89
CA VAL A 126 34.63 25.08 -7.66
C VAL A 126 35.15 23.99 -6.73
N LYS A 127 35.81 24.33 -5.64
CA LYS A 127 36.31 23.36 -4.65
C LYS A 127 35.17 22.59 -3.98
N LEU A 128 34.02 23.24 -3.76
CA LEU A 128 32.84 22.57 -3.22
C LEU A 128 32.24 21.58 -4.21
N GLU A 129 32.22 21.85 -5.52
CA GLU A 129 31.82 20.91 -6.56
C GLU A 129 32.76 19.70 -6.62
N GLU A 130 34.07 19.88 -6.43
CA GLU A 130 35.03 18.78 -6.35
C GLU A 130 34.77 17.83 -5.16
N ILE A 131 34.35 18.38 -4.02
CA ILE A 131 34.01 17.60 -2.81
C ILE A 131 32.61 16.99 -2.94
N PHE A 132 31.68 17.69 -3.57
CA PHE A 132 30.27 17.33 -3.74
C PHE A 132 29.88 17.43 -5.21
N PRO A 133 30.12 16.36 -6.00
CA PRO A 133 29.90 16.36 -7.46
C PRO A 133 28.45 16.64 -7.90
N GLU A 134 27.49 16.53 -6.98
CA GLU A 134 26.09 16.86 -7.21
C GLU A 134 25.79 18.37 -7.17
N LEU A 135 26.73 19.21 -6.73
CA LEU A 135 26.60 20.66 -6.70
C LEU A 135 27.09 21.25 -8.03
N ASP A 136 26.45 22.32 -8.49
CA ASP A 136 26.86 23.10 -9.65
C ASP A 136 27.61 24.36 -9.18
N ALA A 137 28.91 24.45 -9.46
CA ALA A 137 29.75 25.54 -9.08
C ALA A 137 29.25 26.91 -9.58
N LYS A 138 28.69 26.96 -10.81
CA LYS A 138 28.14 28.21 -11.36
C LYS A 138 26.87 28.66 -10.63
N ALA A 139 26.04 27.70 -10.24
CA ALA A 139 24.85 28.00 -9.44
C ALA A 139 25.20 28.43 -8.03
N LEU A 140 26.24 27.84 -7.40
CA LEU A 140 26.75 28.22 -6.11
C LEU A 140 27.40 29.62 -6.17
N GLU A 141 28.26 29.89 -7.15
CA GLU A 141 28.91 31.22 -7.36
C GLU A 141 27.84 32.33 -7.44
N ARG A 142 26.77 32.08 -8.23
CA ARG A 142 25.64 33.03 -8.31
C ARG A 142 24.99 33.27 -6.95
N ARG A 143 24.74 32.21 -6.17
CA ARG A 143 24.14 32.29 -4.83
C ARG A 143 25.05 32.99 -3.81
N PHE A 144 26.36 32.92 -4.00
CA PHE A 144 27.34 33.60 -3.15
C PHE A 144 27.53 35.09 -3.51
N THR A 145 27.18 35.49 -4.75
CA THR A 145 27.39 36.85 -5.27
C THR A 145 26.11 37.66 -5.43
N ASP A 146 24.92 37.08 -5.23
CA ASP A 146 23.62 37.72 -5.43
C ASP A 146 23.18 38.63 -4.25
N GLY A 147 24.06 38.88 -3.28
CA GLY A 147 23.80 39.76 -2.14
C GLY A 147 23.16 39.07 -0.93
N ARG A 148 22.95 37.76 -0.95
CA ARG A 148 22.46 37.00 0.20
C ARG A 148 23.45 37.08 1.37
N SER A 149 22.90 37.08 2.58
CA SER A 149 23.72 37.04 3.80
C SER A 149 23.96 35.60 4.28
N PHE A 150 23.15 34.65 3.81
CA PHE A 150 23.17 33.25 4.25
C PHE A 150 22.78 32.30 3.11
N VAL A 151 23.53 31.21 2.94
CA VAL A 151 23.28 30.16 1.92
C VAL A 151 23.51 28.78 2.52
N TRP A 152 22.48 27.96 2.58
CA TRP A 152 22.64 26.52 2.84
C TRP A 152 23.37 25.88 1.66
N ILE A 153 24.41 25.09 1.93
CA ILE A 153 25.16 24.34 0.93
C ILE A 153 24.78 22.86 1.04
N ARG A 154 24.94 22.27 2.22
CA ARG A 154 24.61 20.88 2.49
C ARG A 154 24.09 20.71 3.91
N LYS A 155 23.06 19.88 4.05
CA LYS A 155 22.38 19.71 5.35
C LYS A 155 23.00 18.62 6.23
N VAL A 156 23.77 17.72 5.63
CA VAL A 156 24.41 16.58 6.29
C VAL A 156 25.80 16.41 5.70
N LEU A 157 26.79 16.29 6.57
CA LEU A 157 28.19 16.06 6.21
C LEU A 157 28.72 14.80 6.90
N SER A 158 29.52 14.01 6.18
CA SER A 158 30.38 13.04 6.84
C SER A 158 31.59 13.75 7.49
N PRO A 159 32.24 13.14 8.49
CA PRO A 159 33.45 13.70 9.08
C PRO A 159 34.54 13.98 8.05
N GLU A 160 34.70 13.12 7.05
CA GLU A 160 35.69 13.30 5.97
C GLU A 160 35.33 14.47 5.05
N GLN A 161 34.04 14.62 4.73
CA GLN A 161 33.55 15.77 3.95
C GLN A 161 33.75 17.07 4.73
N MET A 162 33.48 17.08 6.03
CA MET A 162 33.70 18.24 6.89
C MET A 162 35.18 18.62 6.90
N GLN A 163 36.10 17.66 6.99
CA GLN A 163 37.54 17.89 6.95
C GLN A 163 37.95 18.51 5.59
N LYS A 164 37.51 17.93 4.48
CA LYS A 164 37.81 18.46 3.14
C LYS A 164 37.31 19.90 2.95
N VAL A 165 36.11 20.20 3.43
CA VAL A 165 35.58 21.58 3.40
C VAL A 165 36.38 22.50 4.27
N HIS A 166 36.85 22.06 5.45
CA HIS A 166 37.70 22.83 6.33
C HIS A 166 39.03 23.18 5.66
N GLU A 167 39.58 22.29 4.84
CA GLU A 167 40.80 22.48 4.07
C GLU A 167 40.67 23.54 2.95
N ILE A 168 39.45 23.90 2.55
CA ILE A 168 39.21 25.02 1.61
C ILE A 168 39.71 26.32 2.22
N GLY A 169 39.53 26.49 3.54
CA GLY A 169 40.04 27.62 4.32
C GLY A 169 39.31 28.95 4.10
N ASP A 170 38.12 28.94 3.50
CA ASP A 170 37.32 30.16 3.33
C ASP A 170 36.53 30.46 4.63
N PRO A 171 36.73 31.65 5.25
CA PRO A 171 36.09 32.01 6.50
C PRO A 171 34.58 32.18 6.41
N GLY A 172 34.05 32.30 5.21
CA GLY A 172 32.60 32.33 4.96
C GLY A 172 31.93 30.96 5.00
N LEU A 173 32.68 29.85 5.03
CA LEU A 173 32.14 28.51 5.20
C LEU A 173 32.06 28.14 6.68
N LEU A 174 30.88 27.81 7.14
CA LEU A 174 30.59 27.53 8.54
C LEU A 174 29.85 26.21 8.73
N PHE A 175 30.02 25.61 9.91
CA PHE A 175 29.38 24.36 10.28
C PHE A 175 28.40 24.57 11.43
N GLY A 176 27.20 24.01 11.30
CA GLY A 176 26.22 24.00 12.39
C GLY A 176 25.95 22.54 12.84
N PRO A 177 26.03 22.26 14.16
CA PRO A 177 25.65 20.94 14.65
C PRO A 177 24.20 20.63 14.29
N ARG A 178 23.93 19.38 13.92
CA ARG A 178 22.62 18.96 13.48
C ARG A 178 22.40 17.50 13.84
N GLU A 179 21.18 17.16 14.19
CA GLU A 179 20.75 15.77 14.29
C GLU A 179 20.18 15.28 12.96
N MET A 180 20.52 14.07 12.60
CA MET A 180 19.92 13.37 11.47
C MET A 180 19.37 12.03 11.94
N ARG A 181 18.35 11.54 11.25
CA ARG A 181 17.86 10.18 11.41
C ARG A 181 18.72 9.24 10.59
N LEU A 182 19.18 8.17 11.21
CA LEU A 182 20.01 7.13 10.58
C LEU A 182 19.26 5.80 10.58
N TYR A 183 19.26 5.13 9.44
CA TYR A 183 18.74 3.78 9.24
C TYR A 183 19.92 2.84 8.98
N PRO A 184 20.49 2.23 10.03
CA PRO A 184 21.77 1.51 9.92
C PRO A 184 21.71 0.24 9.07
N ASN A 185 20.50 -0.27 8.81
CA ASN A 185 20.28 -1.47 8.01
C ASN A 185 20.00 -1.18 6.51
N GLY A 186 20.21 0.07 6.06
CA GLY A 186 20.02 0.47 4.67
C GLY A 186 18.60 0.22 4.18
N THR A 187 18.45 -0.56 3.12
CA THR A 187 17.15 -0.83 2.47
C THR A 187 16.23 -1.77 3.23
N LEU A 188 16.73 -2.44 4.28
CA LEU A 188 15.93 -3.42 5.05
C LEU A 188 14.76 -2.74 5.77
N ALA A 189 13.57 -3.31 5.62
CA ALA A 189 12.33 -2.81 6.18
C ALA A 189 11.98 -1.37 5.77
N ALA A 190 12.50 -0.88 4.65
CA ALA A 190 12.32 0.51 4.20
C ALA A 190 10.84 0.91 4.09
N HIS A 191 10.00 0.03 3.57
CA HIS A 191 8.55 0.27 3.45
C HIS A 191 7.80 0.24 4.80
N VAL A 192 8.39 -0.36 5.84
CA VAL A 192 7.87 -0.30 7.22
C VAL A 192 8.31 1.00 7.87
N LEU A 193 9.61 1.32 7.80
CA LEU A 193 10.18 2.52 8.41
C LEU A 193 9.71 3.80 7.72
N GLY A 194 9.70 3.82 6.40
CA GLY A 194 9.28 4.95 5.57
C GLY A 194 10.38 5.99 5.41
N GLY A 195 10.52 6.87 6.38
CA GLY A 195 11.59 7.87 6.37
C GLY A 195 11.21 9.19 7.02
N THR A 196 12.22 10.03 7.18
CA THR A 196 12.12 11.35 7.80
C THR A 196 12.58 12.45 6.86
N SER A 197 12.26 13.68 7.21
CA SER A 197 12.76 14.91 6.58
C SER A 197 12.99 15.96 7.66
N PHE A 198 13.62 17.08 7.29
CA PHE A 198 13.73 18.21 8.18
C PHE A 198 12.44 19.05 8.13
N GLY A 199 11.93 19.39 9.31
CA GLY A 199 10.81 20.33 9.50
C GLY A 199 11.31 21.76 9.68
N ALA A 200 11.08 22.35 10.86
CA ALA A 200 11.64 23.66 11.18
C ALA A 200 13.17 23.56 11.33
N GLU A 201 13.88 24.40 10.59
CA GLU A 201 15.35 24.37 10.52
C GLU A 201 15.95 25.67 11.04
N GLY A 202 16.95 25.57 11.93
CA GLY A 202 17.86 26.61 12.36
C GLY A 202 19.30 26.24 12.03
N VAL A 203 20.23 27.20 12.29
CA VAL A 203 21.67 26.97 12.06
C VAL A 203 22.21 25.86 12.99
N HIS A 204 21.75 25.86 14.24
CA HIS A 204 22.25 24.96 15.29
C HIS A 204 21.26 23.83 15.67
N SER A 205 20.12 23.77 15.02
CA SER A 205 19.11 22.73 15.28
C SER A 205 18.24 22.50 14.07
N ALA A 206 17.79 21.27 13.89
CA ALA A 206 16.79 20.92 12.89
C ALA A 206 15.79 19.95 13.49
N GLU A 207 14.52 20.24 13.29
CA GLU A 207 13.44 19.33 13.65
C GLU A 207 13.43 18.16 12.68
N VAL A 208 13.44 16.92 13.19
CA VAL A 208 13.29 15.70 12.37
C VAL A 208 11.85 15.25 12.43
N ILE A 209 11.16 15.28 11.29
CA ILE A 209 9.75 14.87 11.14
C ILE A 209 9.61 13.62 10.28
N GLY A 210 8.69 12.73 10.64
CA GLY A 210 8.35 11.58 9.82
C GLY A 210 7.56 11.99 8.58
N VAL A 211 7.91 11.45 7.40
CA VAL A 211 7.24 11.76 6.12
C VAL A 211 6.54 10.55 5.50
N ALA A 212 6.90 9.34 5.90
CA ALA A 212 6.33 8.10 5.38
C ALA A 212 6.43 6.97 6.42
N GLY A 213 5.75 5.87 6.19
CA GLY A 213 5.81 4.66 7.00
C GLY A 213 5.44 4.88 8.47
N ILE A 214 6.07 4.07 9.34
CA ILE A 214 5.89 4.14 10.80
C ILE A 214 6.42 5.45 11.37
N GLU A 215 7.50 5.99 10.78
CA GLU A 215 8.07 7.27 11.17
C GLU A 215 7.03 8.40 11.11
N LYS A 216 6.16 8.40 10.08
CA LYS A 216 5.06 9.36 9.94
C LYS A 216 3.84 8.97 10.76
N ALA A 217 3.47 7.70 10.72
CA ALA A 217 2.26 7.24 11.41
C ALA A 217 2.32 7.46 12.91
N LEU A 218 3.51 7.33 13.52
CA LEU A 218 3.76 7.49 14.95
C LEU A 218 4.67 8.69 15.26
N ASP A 219 4.72 9.71 14.39
CA ASP A 219 5.57 10.88 14.54
C ASP A 219 5.39 11.57 15.90
N ALA A 220 4.14 11.79 16.31
CA ALA A 220 3.83 12.41 17.60
C ALA A 220 4.37 11.60 18.78
N ARG A 221 4.29 10.26 18.75
CA ARG A 221 4.82 9.39 19.80
C ARG A 221 6.34 9.38 19.83
N LEU A 222 6.97 9.32 18.66
CA LEU A 222 8.43 9.30 18.54
C LEU A 222 9.08 10.62 19.01
N ARG A 223 8.33 11.71 18.98
CA ARG A 223 8.78 13.06 19.37
C ARG A 223 8.29 13.48 20.76
N ASP A 224 7.54 12.64 21.44
CA ASP A 224 6.93 12.95 22.75
C ASP A 224 7.98 12.92 23.87
N PRO A 225 8.34 14.07 24.47
CA PRO A 225 9.30 14.13 25.58
C PRO A 225 8.85 13.33 26.81
N ALA A 226 7.53 13.15 26.97
CA ALA A 226 6.96 12.38 28.09
C ALA A 226 7.33 10.89 28.02
N GLN A 227 7.72 10.39 26.85
CA GLN A 227 8.22 9.00 26.69
C GLN A 227 9.66 8.84 27.18
N GLY A 228 10.36 9.92 27.53
CA GLY A 228 11.72 9.88 28.09
C GLY A 228 12.75 9.21 27.16
N GLY A 229 12.58 9.31 25.85
CA GLY A 229 13.44 8.67 24.86
C GLY A 229 13.30 7.14 24.78
N LYS A 230 12.25 6.56 25.37
CA LYS A 230 12.00 5.11 25.33
C LYS A 230 11.82 4.63 23.89
N PRO A 231 12.58 3.60 23.45
CA PRO A 231 12.49 3.12 22.08
C PRO A 231 11.08 2.63 21.71
N LEU A 232 10.71 2.83 20.45
CA LEU A 232 9.53 2.22 19.86
C LEU A 232 9.91 0.82 19.36
N THR A 233 9.42 -0.22 20.02
CA THR A 233 9.69 -1.60 19.62
C THR A 233 8.62 -2.09 18.65
N LEU A 234 9.06 -2.45 17.44
CA LEU A 234 8.21 -3.05 16.42
C LEU A 234 8.08 -4.57 16.61
N SER A 235 7.07 -5.15 16.00
CA SER A 235 6.88 -6.60 15.91
C SER A 235 7.81 -7.27 14.88
N ILE A 236 8.41 -6.49 14.00
CA ILE A 236 9.35 -6.96 12.97
C ILE A 236 10.54 -7.66 13.63
N ASP A 237 10.92 -8.81 13.07
CA ASP A 237 12.20 -9.48 13.35
C ASP A 237 13.16 -9.20 12.20
N LEU A 238 14.26 -8.53 12.48
CA LEU A 238 15.22 -8.12 11.45
C LEU A 238 15.87 -9.32 10.72
N THR A 239 16.02 -10.46 11.39
CA THR A 239 16.57 -11.67 10.75
C THR A 239 15.57 -12.27 9.76
N LEU A 240 14.30 -12.36 10.16
CA LEU A 240 13.24 -12.84 9.27
C LEU A 240 13.01 -11.87 8.10
N GLN A 241 13.02 -10.57 8.37
CA GLN A 241 12.89 -9.52 7.36
C GLN A 241 13.99 -9.63 6.30
N SER A 242 15.24 -9.71 6.72
CA SER A 242 16.39 -9.85 5.82
C SER A 242 16.30 -11.11 4.96
N THR A 243 15.98 -12.25 5.59
CA THR A 243 15.84 -13.53 4.88
C THR A 243 14.72 -13.48 3.84
N ILE A 244 13.59 -12.87 4.19
CA ILE A 244 12.44 -12.76 3.28
C ILE A 244 12.75 -11.81 2.13
N GLU A 245 13.35 -10.65 2.39
CA GLU A 245 13.72 -9.70 1.32
C GLU A 245 14.72 -10.30 0.35
N GLU A 246 15.72 -11.05 0.85
CA GLU A 246 16.70 -11.73 0.00
C GLU A 246 16.04 -12.75 -0.94
N VAL A 247 15.22 -13.65 -0.40
CA VAL A 247 14.54 -14.67 -1.20
C VAL A 247 13.55 -14.04 -2.18
N LEU A 248 12.81 -13.03 -1.72
CA LEU A 248 11.83 -12.33 -2.54
C LEU A 248 12.51 -11.59 -3.71
N ALA A 249 13.66 -10.94 -3.46
CA ALA A 249 14.43 -10.24 -4.48
C ALA A 249 15.01 -11.23 -5.52
N ALA A 250 15.55 -12.36 -5.06
CA ALA A 250 16.01 -13.42 -5.95
C ALA A 250 14.86 -13.98 -6.81
N GLY A 251 13.70 -14.25 -6.19
CA GLY A 251 12.51 -14.73 -6.89
C GLY A 251 11.99 -13.71 -7.90
N MET A 252 11.93 -12.42 -7.53
CA MET A 252 11.55 -11.33 -8.44
C MET A 252 12.46 -11.26 -9.66
N GLY A 253 13.78 -11.37 -9.44
CA GLY A 253 14.77 -11.35 -10.53
C GLY A 253 14.68 -12.58 -11.45
N MET A 254 14.59 -13.79 -10.88
CA MET A 254 14.50 -15.04 -11.67
C MET A 254 13.21 -15.11 -12.50
N LEU A 255 12.11 -14.55 -11.98
CA LEU A 255 10.81 -14.57 -12.63
C LEU A 255 10.53 -13.29 -13.44
N ASN A 256 11.52 -12.43 -13.62
CA ASN A 256 11.42 -11.17 -14.35
C ASN A 256 10.16 -10.34 -13.95
N ALA A 257 9.82 -10.39 -12.66
CA ALA A 257 8.62 -9.73 -12.14
C ALA A 257 8.83 -8.22 -12.00
N LYS A 258 7.79 -7.44 -12.29
CA LYS A 258 7.78 -5.98 -12.12
C LYS A 258 7.90 -5.56 -10.66
N GLY A 259 7.44 -6.39 -9.75
CA GLY A 259 7.52 -6.16 -8.33
C GLY A 259 7.03 -7.35 -7.51
N ALA A 260 7.27 -7.29 -6.21
CA ALA A 260 6.95 -8.38 -5.31
C ALA A 260 6.56 -7.86 -3.92
N ALA A 261 5.77 -8.63 -3.17
CA ALA A 261 5.48 -8.37 -1.77
C ALA A 261 5.45 -9.69 -0.99
N ALA A 262 5.91 -9.64 0.26
CA ALA A 262 5.77 -10.74 1.20
C ALA A 262 5.35 -10.22 2.58
N ILE A 263 4.45 -10.95 3.25
CA ILE A 263 3.97 -10.64 4.59
C ILE A 263 4.05 -11.92 5.41
N LEU A 264 4.81 -11.90 6.50
CA LEU A 264 4.83 -12.95 7.51
C LEU A 264 4.15 -12.45 8.78
N MET A 265 3.07 -13.11 9.20
CA MET A 265 2.23 -12.71 10.33
C MET A 265 2.06 -13.85 11.32
N ASP A 266 2.18 -13.58 12.61
CA ASP A 266 1.72 -14.49 13.67
C ASP A 266 0.19 -14.40 13.76
N ALA A 267 -0.49 -15.51 13.47
CA ALA A 267 -1.95 -15.56 13.40
C ALA A 267 -2.63 -15.38 14.77
N ARG A 268 -1.94 -15.70 15.87
CA ARG A 268 -2.48 -15.67 17.24
C ARG A 268 -2.34 -14.31 17.90
N THR A 269 -1.33 -13.54 17.51
CA THR A 269 -1.08 -12.21 18.07
C THR A 269 -1.44 -11.08 17.11
N GLY A 270 -1.49 -11.35 15.81
CA GLY A 270 -1.65 -10.33 14.78
C GLY A 270 -0.36 -9.56 14.49
N GLU A 271 0.75 -9.91 15.12
CA GLU A 271 2.04 -9.26 14.89
C GLU A 271 2.56 -9.57 13.49
N ILE A 272 2.98 -8.52 12.78
CA ILE A 272 3.70 -8.66 11.52
C ILE A 272 5.17 -8.86 11.84
N LEU A 273 5.68 -10.06 11.56
CA LEU A 273 7.07 -10.44 11.83
C LEU A 273 8.01 -9.97 10.72
N ALA A 274 7.50 -9.88 9.49
CA ALA A 274 8.19 -9.30 8.35
C ALA A 274 7.19 -8.77 7.33
N LEU A 275 7.53 -7.65 6.68
CA LEU A 275 6.78 -7.04 5.59
C LEU A 275 7.77 -6.52 4.56
N ALA A 276 7.84 -7.17 3.41
CA ALA A 276 8.68 -6.79 2.29
C ALA A 276 7.86 -6.29 1.11
N SER A 277 8.35 -5.27 0.44
CA SER A 277 7.82 -4.76 -0.84
C SER A 277 8.99 -4.40 -1.75
N LEU A 278 8.96 -4.89 -2.98
CA LEU A 278 10.01 -4.68 -3.97
C LEU A 278 9.43 -4.06 -5.27
N PRO A 279 10.19 -3.21 -5.95
CA PRO A 279 11.51 -2.71 -5.58
C PRO A 279 11.49 -1.92 -4.28
N THR A 280 12.62 -1.89 -3.57
CA THR A 280 12.82 -1.17 -2.31
C THR A 280 13.62 0.11 -2.53
N PHE A 281 13.86 0.88 -1.46
CA PHE A 281 14.66 2.11 -1.46
C PHE A 281 15.49 2.20 -0.18
N ASP A 282 16.50 3.07 -0.15
CA ASP A 282 17.22 3.38 1.08
C ASP A 282 16.53 4.57 1.80
N PRO A 283 16.05 4.42 3.04
CA PRO A 283 15.48 5.52 3.80
C PRO A 283 16.47 6.65 4.11
N ASN A 284 17.80 6.36 4.09
CA ASN A 284 18.83 7.37 4.25
C ASN A 284 18.97 8.27 3.01
N ASP A 285 18.65 7.73 1.82
CA ASP A 285 18.63 8.45 0.54
C ASP A 285 17.30 8.20 -0.19
N ARG A 286 16.24 8.62 0.47
CA ARG A 286 14.88 8.36 0.01
C ARG A 286 14.60 9.06 -1.32
N PRO A 287 14.23 8.33 -2.39
CA PRO A 287 13.96 8.95 -3.68
C PRO A 287 12.73 9.87 -3.65
N ASN A 288 12.72 10.83 -4.57
CA ASN A 288 11.56 11.68 -4.75
C ASN A 288 10.38 10.90 -5.37
N PRO A 289 9.13 11.29 -5.07
CA PRO A 289 7.97 10.74 -5.75
C PRO A 289 8.06 10.94 -7.26
N LEU A 290 7.51 9.97 -8.02
CA LEU A 290 7.44 10.09 -9.49
C LEU A 290 6.59 11.30 -9.90
N VAL A 291 7.13 12.10 -10.81
CA VAL A 291 6.46 13.30 -11.33
C VAL A 291 5.75 13.02 -12.67
N ASP A 292 6.10 11.92 -13.35
CA ASP A 292 5.45 11.53 -14.61
C ASP A 292 3.97 11.17 -14.37
N LYS A 293 3.08 11.93 -15.01
CA LYS A 293 1.63 11.71 -14.92
C LYS A 293 1.16 10.40 -15.58
N ASN A 294 1.99 9.80 -16.43
CA ASN A 294 1.68 8.53 -17.10
C ASN A 294 2.21 7.33 -16.33
N ALA A 295 3.11 7.52 -15.36
CA ALA A 295 3.61 6.45 -14.54
C ALA A 295 2.48 5.79 -13.73
N GLU A 296 2.56 4.47 -13.58
CA GLU A 296 1.70 3.74 -12.66
C GLU A 296 2.26 3.86 -11.24
N PRO A 297 1.41 3.85 -10.20
CA PRO A 297 1.90 3.87 -8.81
C PRO A 297 2.95 2.79 -8.54
N GLY A 298 2.77 1.61 -9.12
CA GLY A 298 3.68 0.48 -9.01
C GLY A 298 5.06 0.67 -9.69
N ASP A 299 5.26 1.72 -10.47
CA ASP A 299 6.57 2.04 -11.06
C ASP A 299 7.49 2.72 -10.03
N SER A 300 6.93 3.26 -8.96
CA SER A 300 7.69 3.89 -7.89
C SER A 300 8.28 2.87 -6.91
N PRO A 301 9.56 2.96 -6.56
CA PRO A 301 10.12 2.17 -5.46
C PRO A 301 9.50 2.54 -4.09
N LEU A 302 8.83 3.68 -3.98
CA LEU A 302 8.12 4.10 -2.77
C LEU A 302 6.75 3.42 -2.60
N PHE A 303 6.26 2.71 -3.62
CA PHE A 303 4.96 2.07 -3.57
C PHE A 303 5.01 0.77 -2.76
N ASN A 304 4.35 0.77 -1.61
CA ASN A 304 4.25 -0.42 -0.75
C ASN A 304 3.21 -1.40 -1.29
N ARG A 305 3.66 -2.40 -2.06
CA ARG A 305 2.79 -3.41 -2.67
C ARG A 305 2.03 -4.26 -1.66
N ALA A 306 2.58 -4.48 -0.48
CA ALA A 306 1.94 -5.26 0.57
C ALA A 306 0.70 -4.57 1.16
N VAL A 307 0.69 -3.22 1.18
CA VAL A 307 -0.31 -2.39 1.85
C VAL A 307 -1.13 -1.56 0.86
N GLN A 308 -0.47 -0.89 -0.10
CA GLN A 308 -1.10 -0.01 -1.09
C GLN A 308 -1.51 -0.74 -2.37
N GLY A 309 -0.91 -1.90 -2.64
CA GLY A 309 -1.26 -2.73 -3.79
C GLY A 309 -2.67 -3.29 -3.63
N VAL A 310 -3.63 -2.78 -4.39
CA VAL A 310 -5.02 -3.24 -4.37
C VAL A 310 -5.25 -4.05 -5.63
N TYR A 311 -5.28 -5.38 -5.47
CA TYR A 311 -5.33 -6.37 -6.55
C TYR A 311 -6.59 -7.21 -6.50
N GLU A 312 -7.05 -7.72 -7.63
CA GLU A 312 -7.88 -8.91 -7.66
C GLU A 312 -7.01 -10.09 -7.25
N LEU A 313 -7.36 -10.78 -6.16
CA LEU A 313 -6.52 -11.80 -5.55
C LEU A 313 -6.87 -13.22 -6.03
N GLY A 314 -7.80 -13.31 -7.00
CA GLY A 314 -8.14 -14.53 -7.71
C GLY A 314 -8.54 -15.67 -6.78
N SER A 315 -8.16 -16.87 -7.14
CA SER A 315 -8.57 -18.11 -6.45
C SER A 315 -8.20 -18.21 -4.97
N THR A 316 -7.43 -17.29 -4.40
CA THR A 316 -7.21 -17.24 -2.94
C THR A 316 -8.49 -16.94 -2.15
N PHE A 317 -9.50 -16.36 -2.81
CA PHE A 317 -10.80 -16.04 -2.21
C PHE A 317 -11.73 -17.26 -2.08
N LYS A 318 -11.52 -18.32 -2.83
CA LYS A 318 -12.42 -19.49 -2.86
C LYS A 318 -12.63 -20.12 -1.49
N ILE A 319 -11.60 -20.13 -0.67
CA ILE A 319 -11.70 -20.67 0.69
C ILE A 319 -12.71 -19.91 1.55
N PHE A 320 -12.86 -18.58 1.36
CA PHE A 320 -13.82 -17.79 2.13
C PHE A 320 -15.27 -18.14 1.77
N ALA A 321 -15.56 -18.38 0.48
CA ALA A 321 -16.89 -18.83 0.05
C ALA A 321 -17.20 -20.21 0.63
N VAL A 322 -16.25 -21.14 0.58
CA VAL A 322 -16.43 -22.48 1.13
C VAL A 322 -16.57 -22.44 2.66
N ALA A 323 -15.70 -21.71 3.35
CA ALA A 323 -15.79 -21.55 4.80
C ALA A 323 -17.14 -20.97 5.22
N GLN A 324 -17.63 -19.94 4.53
CA GLN A 324 -18.95 -19.38 4.80
C GLN A 324 -20.08 -20.37 4.57
N ALA A 325 -20.03 -21.14 3.48
CA ALA A 325 -21.07 -22.14 3.21
C ALA A 325 -21.08 -23.25 4.27
N MET A 326 -19.92 -23.66 4.77
CA MET A 326 -19.80 -24.62 5.88
C MET A 326 -20.33 -24.02 7.18
N GLU A 327 -20.01 -22.78 7.49
CA GLU A 327 -20.48 -22.08 8.69
C GLU A 327 -22.01 -21.92 8.70
N LEU A 328 -22.63 -21.77 7.53
CA LEU A 328 -24.07 -21.72 7.35
C LEU A 328 -24.73 -23.12 7.31
N GLY A 329 -23.95 -24.20 7.39
CA GLY A 329 -24.45 -25.57 7.30
C GLY A 329 -24.99 -25.96 5.91
N LEU A 330 -24.66 -25.18 4.87
CA LEU A 330 -25.12 -25.43 3.50
C LEU A 330 -24.36 -26.59 2.83
N VAL A 331 -23.08 -26.74 3.21
CA VAL A 331 -22.19 -27.81 2.71
C VAL A 331 -21.27 -28.29 3.83
N ASN A 332 -20.67 -29.46 3.60
CA ASN A 332 -19.53 -29.96 4.36
C ASN A 332 -18.40 -30.37 3.39
N PRO A 333 -17.21 -30.75 3.84
CA PRO A 333 -16.09 -31.09 2.95
C PRO A 333 -16.38 -32.18 1.91
N GLN A 334 -17.28 -33.11 2.20
CA GLN A 334 -17.67 -34.25 1.35
C GLN A 334 -18.88 -33.98 0.47
N THR A 335 -19.59 -32.86 0.68
CA THR A 335 -20.75 -32.48 -0.13
C THR A 335 -20.36 -32.38 -1.60
N MET A 336 -21.11 -33.11 -2.47
CA MET A 336 -20.91 -33.02 -3.90
C MET A 336 -21.64 -31.80 -4.46
N VAL A 337 -20.95 -31.00 -5.23
CA VAL A 337 -21.47 -29.78 -5.88
C VAL A 337 -21.31 -29.89 -7.39
N ASP A 338 -22.20 -29.23 -8.12
CA ASP A 338 -22.12 -29.16 -9.58
C ASP A 338 -20.83 -28.41 -10.00
N ALA A 339 -20.05 -29.06 -10.86
CA ALA A 339 -18.81 -28.54 -11.44
C ALA A 339 -18.81 -28.62 -12.96
N ASN A 340 -20.01 -28.82 -13.56
CA ASN A 340 -20.16 -28.96 -15.01
C ASN A 340 -19.82 -27.64 -15.72
N ALA A 341 -18.67 -27.59 -16.36
CA ALA A 341 -18.18 -26.42 -17.07
C ALA A 341 -18.50 -26.46 -18.57
N PRO A 342 -18.83 -25.32 -19.19
CA PRO A 342 -19.03 -23.98 -18.60
C PRO A 342 -20.42 -23.81 -17.97
N MET A 343 -20.49 -23.22 -16.80
CA MET A 343 -21.74 -22.78 -16.20
C MET A 343 -22.26 -21.51 -16.89
N THR A 344 -23.54 -21.49 -17.27
CA THR A 344 -24.19 -20.34 -17.88
C THR A 344 -25.03 -19.58 -16.84
N TRP A 345 -24.80 -18.26 -16.68
CA TRP A 345 -25.58 -17.39 -15.81
C TRP A 345 -26.03 -16.14 -16.57
N GLY A 346 -27.29 -16.13 -17.00
CA GLY A 346 -27.80 -15.10 -17.90
C GLY A 346 -26.99 -15.04 -19.21
N LYS A 347 -26.37 -13.90 -19.48
CA LYS A 347 -25.46 -13.72 -20.63
C LYS A 347 -24.00 -14.11 -20.37
N TYR A 348 -23.67 -14.49 -19.16
CA TYR A 348 -22.29 -14.79 -18.74
C TYR A 348 -22.01 -16.29 -18.79
N LYS A 349 -20.78 -16.65 -19.13
CA LYS A 349 -20.27 -18.02 -19.09
C LYS A 349 -19.10 -18.07 -18.11
N ILE A 350 -19.28 -18.82 -17.03
CA ILE A 350 -18.24 -19.12 -16.06
C ILE A 350 -17.50 -20.37 -16.53
N LYS A 351 -16.20 -20.25 -16.74
CA LYS A 351 -15.34 -21.33 -17.24
C LYS A 351 -14.33 -21.71 -16.17
N GLU A 352 -13.85 -22.93 -16.25
CA GLU A 352 -12.65 -23.33 -15.53
C GLU A 352 -11.41 -22.68 -16.16
N PHE A 353 -10.35 -22.57 -15.37
CA PHE A 353 -9.07 -22.07 -15.85
C PHE A 353 -8.57 -22.93 -17.01
N GLU A 354 -8.07 -22.31 -18.09
CA GLU A 354 -7.58 -22.98 -19.31
C GLU A 354 -8.54 -24.01 -19.92
N GLY A 355 -9.84 -23.91 -19.59
CA GLY A 355 -10.85 -24.82 -20.11
C GLY A 355 -10.81 -26.24 -19.55
N HIS A 356 -10.20 -26.44 -18.38
CA HIS A 356 -10.22 -27.72 -17.70
C HIS A 356 -11.63 -28.24 -17.50
N ASN A 357 -11.77 -29.54 -17.51
CA ASN A 357 -13.04 -30.25 -17.21
C ASN A 357 -12.79 -31.20 -16.04
N TYR A 358 -13.39 -30.91 -14.91
CA TYR A 358 -13.25 -31.73 -13.70
C TYR A 358 -14.37 -32.73 -13.52
N GLY A 359 -15.21 -32.88 -14.53
CA GLY A 359 -16.42 -33.72 -14.49
C GLY A 359 -17.65 -32.98 -13.94
N PRO A 360 -18.83 -33.65 -13.89
CA PRO A 360 -20.08 -32.98 -13.55
C PRO A 360 -20.21 -32.65 -12.07
N LEU A 361 -19.54 -33.36 -11.18
CA LEU A 361 -19.63 -33.21 -9.73
C LEU A 361 -18.24 -33.23 -9.10
N LEU A 362 -18.03 -32.38 -8.13
CA LEU A 362 -16.83 -32.36 -7.27
C LEU A 362 -17.23 -32.31 -5.80
N ALA A 363 -16.50 -33.02 -4.95
CA ALA A 363 -16.58 -32.78 -3.52
C ALA A 363 -16.07 -31.35 -3.19
N VAL A 364 -16.63 -30.69 -2.19
CA VAL A 364 -16.21 -29.33 -1.76
C VAL A 364 -14.71 -29.26 -1.51
N THR A 365 -14.12 -30.31 -0.93
CA THR A 365 -12.66 -30.40 -0.77
C THR A 365 -11.92 -30.35 -2.10
N ASP A 366 -12.43 -31.04 -3.13
CA ASP A 366 -11.83 -31.07 -4.47
C ASP A 366 -12.05 -29.75 -5.23
N VAL A 367 -13.17 -29.04 -4.97
CA VAL A 367 -13.38 -27.68 -5.49
C VAL A 367 -12.22 -26.76 -5.06
N ILE A 368 -11.76 -26.87 -3.82
CA ILE A 368 -10.63 -26.08 -3.31
C ILE A 368 -9.30 -26.62 -3.85
N ALA A 369 -9.08 -27.93 -3.80
CA ALA A 369 -7.81 -28.55 -4.23
C ALA A 369 -7.52 -28.32 -5.71
N LYS A 370 -8.52 -28.54 -6.58
CA LYS A 370 -8.44 -28.32 -8.03
C LYS A 370 -8.70 -26.87 -8.45
N SER A 371 -9.12 -26.03 -7.49
CA SER A 371 -9.41 -24.61 -7.75
C SER A 371 -10.57 -24.39 -8.73
N SER A 372 -11.65 -25.18 -8.66
CA SER A 372 -12.80 -25.06 -9.57
C SER A 372 -13.51 -23.71 -9.42
N ASN A 373 -13.68 -22.99 -10.51
CA ASN A 373 -14.46 -21.77 -10.58
C ASN A 373 -15.96 -22.07 -10.53
N VAL A 374 -16.38 -23.09 -11.28
CA VAL A 374 -17.80 -23.47 -11.40
C VAL A 374 -18.33 -24.03 -10.08
N GLY A 375 -17.60 -24.96 -9.45
CA GLY A 375 -17.98 -25.48 -8.14
C GLY A 375 -18.09 -24.38 -7.09
N THR A 376 -17.13 -23.42 -7.07
CA THR A 376 -17.19 -22.27 -6.16
C THR A 376 -18.36 -21.34 -6.47
N ALA A 377 -18.69 -21.12 -7.74
CA ALA A 377 -19.82 -20.30 -8.16
C ALA A 377 -21.15 -20.87 -7.66
N HIS A 378 -21.36 -22.20 -7.77
CA HIS A 378 -22.54 -22.86 -7.23
C HIS A 378 -22.65 -22.73 -5.71
N ILE A 379 -21.54 -22.90 -4.98
CA ILE A 379 -21.48 -22.69 -3.52
C ILE A 379 -21.85 -21.23 -3.17
N ALA A 380 -21.33 -20.26 -3.91
CA ALA A 380 -21.62 -18.84 -3.68
C ALA A 380 -23.11 -18.51 -3.90
N LEU A 381 -23.76 -19.13 -4.88
CA LEU A 381 -25.20 -18.96 -5.10
C LEU A 381 -26.05 -19.53 -3.95
N MET A 382 -25.62 -20.61 -3.31
CA MET A 382 -26.27 -21.12 -2.10
C MET A 382 -26.20 -20.14 -0.94
N ILE A 383 -25.09 -19.40 -0.82
CA ILE A 383 -24.89 -18.38 0.21
C ILE A 383 -25.77 -17.16 -0.04
N GLY A 384 -25.74 -16.65 -1.26
CA GLY A 384 -26.44 -15.45 -1.72
C GLY A 384 -25.72 -14.14 -1.41
N PRO A 385 -26.11 -13.05 -2.11
CA PRO A 385 -25.37 -11.78 -2.11
C PRO A 385 -25.19 -11.11 -0.75
N LEU A 386 -26.26 -11.04 0.03
CA LEU A 386 -26.26 -10.33 1.31
C LEU A 386 -25.35 -11.01 2.35
N ARG A 387 -25.46 -12.33 2.47
CA ARG A 387 -24.65 -13.09 3.42
C ARG A 387 -23.17 -13.05 3.04
N GLN A 388 -22.86 -13.13 1.73
CA GLN A 388 -21.48 -13.02 1.25
C GLN A 388 -20.86 -11.67 1.63
N GLN A 389 -21.58 -10.55 1.39
CA GLN A 389 -21.10 -9.23 1.77
C GLN A 389 -20.84 -9.12 3.27
N GLN A 390 -21.78 -9.59 4.10
CA GLN A 390 -21.65 -9.55 5.56
C GLN A 390 -20.42 -10.32 6.03
N PHE A 391 -20.18 -11.50 5.47
CA PHE A 391 -19.01 -12.31 5.83
C PHE A 391 -17.70 -11.68 5.39
N LEU A 392 -17.61 -11.19 4.16
CA LEU A 392 -16.42 -10.49 3.68
C LEU A 392 -16.15 -9.20 4.49
N LYS A 393 -17.21 -8.52 4.95
CA LYS A 393 -17.09 -7.38 5.85
C LYS A 393 -16.54 -7.80 7.21
N SER A 394 -16.98 -8.91 7.79
CA SER A 394 -16.44 -9.42 9.06
C SER A 394 -14.97 -9.81 8.96
N LEU A 395 -14.50 -10.18 7.78
CA LEU A 395 -13.10 -10.44 7.47
C LEU A 395 -12.28 -9.17 7.13
N GLY A 396 -12.88 -7.99 7.24
CA GLY A 396 -12.20 -6.70 7.05
C GLY A 396 -12.06 -6.23 5.59
N PHE A 397 -12.60 -6.94 4.61
CA PHE A 397 -12.46 -6.58 3.19
C PHE A 397 -13.24 -5.33 2.76
N PHE A 398 -13.95 -4.67 3.65
CA PHE A 398 -14.70 -3.43 3.38
C PHE A 398 -14.09 -2.21 4.06
N GLU A 399 -13.05 -2.42 4.84
CA GLU A 399 -12.34 -1.37 5.57
C GLU A 399 -11.01 -1.03 4.89
N PRO A 400 -10.39 0.12 5.20
CA PRO A 400 -9.00 0.39 4.78
C PRO A 400 -8.04 -0.68 5.30
N THR A 401 -6.87 -0.79 4.66
CA THR A 401 -5.83 -1.73 5.10
C THR A 401 -5.52 -1.56 6.58
N PRO A 402 -5.65 -2.64 7.39
CA PRO A 402 -5.62 -2.53 8.85
C PRO A 402 -4.20 -2.57 9.41
N LEU A 403 -3.39 -1.51 9.24
CA LEU A 403 -2.00 -1.47 9.72
C LEU A 403 -1.60 -0.04 10.11
N GLU A 404 -0.66 0.11 11.05
CA GLU A 404 -0.16 1.40 11.54
C GLU A 404 0.88 2.02 10.58
N LEU A 405 0.55 2.11 9.30
CA LEU A 405 1.35 2.84 8.30
C LEU A 405 0.53 4.02 7.77
N VAL A 406 1.19 5.14 7.51
CA VAL A 406 0.50 6.32 6.97
C VAL A 406 -0.13 6.06 5.59
N GLU A 407 0.42 5.12 4.84
CA GLU A 407 -0.06 4.67 3.54
C GLU A 407 -1.33 3.81 3.62
N ALA A 408 -1.58 3.17 4.75
CA ALA A 408 -2.65 2.19 4.93
C ALA A 408 -4.07 2.75 4.81
N PRO A 409 -4.43 3.92 5.39
CA PRO A 409 -5.78 4.48 5.28
C PRO A 409 -6.21 4.83 3.86
N GLY A 410 -5.24 5.11 2.97
CA GLY A 410 -5.48 5.39 1.55
C GLY A 410 -5.74 4.15 0.70
N ALA A 411 -5.33 2.99 1.17
CA ALA A 411 -5.46 1.72 0.47
C ALA A 411 -6.79 1.04 0.83
N LYS A 412 -7.85 1.50 0.18
CA LYS A 412 -9.20 0.93 0.36
C LYS A 412 -9.47 -0.15 -0.69
N PRO A 413 -10.11 -1.26 -0.30
CA PRO A 413 -10.57 -2.25 -1.25
C PRO A 413 -11.50 -1.63 -2.32
N LEU A 414 -11.38 -2.09 -3.55
CA LEU A 414 -12.28 -1.72 -4.62
C LEU A 414 -13.48 -2.67 -4.59
N ILE A 415 -14.64 -2.14 -4.20
CA ILE A 415 -15.85 -2.91 -3.97
C ILE A 415 -16.90 -2.50 -5.02
N PRO A 416 -17.61 -3.46 -5.65
CA PRO A 416 -18.70 -3.18 -6.56
C PRO A 416 -19.81 -2.36 -5.87
N LYS A 417 -20.28 -1.30 -6.52
CA LYS A 417 -21.37 -0.44 -5.99
C LYS A 417 -22.70 -1.18 -5.87
N LYS A 418 -22.94 -2.17 -6.72
CA LYS A 418 -24.11 -3.06 -6.72
C LYS A 418 -23.62 -4.48 -6.62
N TRP A 419 -24.35 -5.34 -5.90
CA TRP A 419 -23.98 -6.72 -5.65
C TRP A 419 -25.05 -7.72 -6.13
N PRO A 420 -25.32 -7.79 -7.47
CA PRO A 420 -26.17 -8.82 -8.03
C PRO A 420 -25.49 -10.19 -7.93
N GLU A 421 -26.26 -11.27 -8.21
CA GLU A 421 -25.76 -12.65 -8.13
C GLU A 421 -24.50 -12.90 -8.97
N ILE A 422 -24.37 -12.26 -10.14
CA ILE A 422 -23.15 -12.40 -10.94
C ILE A 422 -21.91 -11.84 -10.20
N VAL A 423 -22.04 -10.78 -9.40
CA VAL A 423 -20.95 -10.27 -8.57
C VAL A 423 -20.67 -11.24 -7.43
N THR A 424 -21.71 -11.87 -6.84
CA THR A 424 -21.54 -12.94 -5.85
C THR A 424 -20.73 -14.10 -6.42
N ILE A 425 -21.04 -14.52 -7.64
CA ILE A 425 -20.31 -15.55 -8.37
C ILE A 425 -18.85 -15.14 -8.56
N THR A 426 -18.58 -13.96 -9.17
CA THR A 426 -17.22 -13.55 -9.52
C THR A 426 -16.37 -13.29 -8.28
N THR A 427 -16.93 -12.65 -7.25
CA THR A 427 -16.22 -12.39 -5.98
C THR A 427 -15.84 -13.68 -5.26
N SER A 428 -16.62 -14.75 -5.39
CA SER A 428 -16.32 -16.03 -4.73
C SER A 428 -14.99 -16.64 -5.17
N TYR A 429 -14.55 -16.36 -6.39
CA TYR A 429 -13.24 -16.77 -6.89
C TYR A 429 -12.28 -15.60 -7.13
N GLY A 430 -12.54 -14.46 -6.47
CA GLY A 430 -11.61 -13.33 -6.34
C GLY A 430 -11.54 -12.39 -7.51
N HIS A 431 -12.62 -12.26 -8.32
CA HIS A 431 -12.74 -11.30 -9.41
C HIS A 431 -13.85 -10.27 -9.14
N GLY A 432 -13.69 -9.06 -9.68
CA GLY A 432 -14.65 -7.96 -9.51
C GLY A 432 -14.60 -7.27 -8.16
N MET A 433 -13.68 -7.69 -7.28
CA MET A 433 -13.33 -7.04 -6.03
C MET A 433 -11.82 -7.08 -5.87
N SER A 434 -11.23 -5.96 -5.44
CA SER A 434 -9.78 -5.89 -5.22
C SER A 434 -9.47 -5.52 -3.77
N ALA A 435 -8.41 -6.12 -3.21
CA ALA A 435 -7.95 -5.87 -1.85
C ALA A 435 -6.42 -5.94 -1.77
N SER A 436 -5.84 -5.45 -0.67
CA SER A 436 -4.38 -5.55 -0.50
C SER A 436 -3.97 -6.94 0.00
N PRO A 437 -2.70 -7.35 -0.23
CA PRO A 437 -2.13 -8.55 0.36
C PRO A 437 -2.25 -8.57 1.90
N MET A 438 -2.24 -7.41 2.55
CA MET A 438 -2.44 -7.30 4.00
C MET A 438 -3.85 -7.69 4.44
N HIS A 439 -4.90 -7.32 3.68
CA HIS A 439 -6.26 -7.82 3.96
C HIS A 439 -6.32 -9.34 3.86
N LEU A 440 -5.66 -9.89 2.84
CA LEU A 440 -5.60 -11.35 2.66
C LEU A 440 -4.89 -12.02 3.83
N ALA A 441 -3.75 -11.46 4.29
CA ALA A 441 -3.01 -11.96 5.45
C ALA A 441 -3.89 -12.01 6.70
N ALA A 442 -4.61 -10.92 6.99
CA ALA A 442 -5.51 -10.86 8.13
C ALA A 442 -6.65 -11.88 8.06
N ALA A 443 -7.25 -12.06 6.88
CA ALA A 443 -8.34 -13.03 6.69
C ALA A 443 -7.85 -14.49 6.77
N TYR A 444 -6.67 -14.80 6.21
CA TYR A 444 -6.04 -16.12 6.36
C TYR A 444 -5.61 -16.39 7.81
N ALA A 445 -5.13 -15.35 8.51
CA ALA A 445 -4.81 -15.47 9.94
C ALA A 445 -6.04 -15.80 10.78
N ALA A 446 -7.23 -15.31 10.43
CA ALA A 446 -8.47 -15.71 11.11
C ALA A 446 -8.76 -17.20 10.94
N ILE A 447 -8.53 -17.79 9.75
CA ILE A 447 -8.65 -19.23 9.53
C ILE A 447 -7.59 -19.98 10.36
N ALA A 448 -6.33 -19.56 10.30
CA ALA A 448 -5.22 -20.17 11.03
C ALA A 448 -5.40 -20.10 12.56
N ASN A 449 -6.08 -19.08 13.06
CA ASN A 449 -6.35 -18.85 14.48
C ASN A 449 -7.72 -19.39 14.92
N GLY A 450 -8.16 -20.52 14.36
CA GLY A 450 -9.39 -21.20 14.78
C GLY A 450 -10.67 -20.37 14.60
N GLY A 451 -10.70 -19.49 13.60
CA GLY A 451 -11.86 -18.65 13.28
C GLY A 451 -11.93 -17.32 14.04
N VAL A 452 -10.88 -16.95 14.73
CA VAL A 452 -10.78 -15.68 15.48
C VAL A 452 -9.89 -14.69 14.73
N MET A 453 -10.49 -13.59 14.27
CA MET A 453 -9.80 -12.51 13.59
C MET A 453 -9.14 -11.57 14.60
N ILE A 454 -7.85 -11.36 14.44
CA ILE A 454 -7.06 -10.41 15.24
C ILE A 454 -6.56 -9.31 14.29
N LYS A 455 -6.68 -8.06 14.72
CA LYS A 455 -6.22 -6.93 13.93
C LYS A 455 -4.69 -6.97 13.79
N PRO A 456 -4.14 -6.94 12.57
CA PRO A 456 -2.70 -6.85 12.34
C PRO A 456 -2.07 -5.63 13.02
N THR A 457 -0.80 -5.76 13.41
CA THR A 457 -0.03 -4.67 14.00
C THR A 457 1.46 -4.79 13.70
N LEU A 458 2.12 -3.65 13.54
CA LEU A 458 3.58 -3.52 13.49
C LEU A 458 4.20 -3.25 14.87
N LEU A 459 3.38 -3.09 15.90
CA LEU A 459 3.87 -2.87 17.25
C LEU A 459 4.00 -4.20 17.98
N LYS A 460 5.13 -4.39 18.67
CA LYS A 460 5.31 -5.55 19.54
C LYS A 460 4.24 -5.54 20.63
N ARG A 461 3.55 -6.65 20.80
CA ARG A 461 2.51 -6.83 21.80
C ARG A 461 3.07 -7.47 23.07
N GLU A 462 2.56 -7.02 24.19
CA GLU A 462 2.81 -7.60 25.49
C GLU A 462 1.50 -8.20 26.02
N GLY A 463 1.47 -9.51 26.20
CA GLY A 463 0.32 -10.21 26.78
C GLY A 463 -0.71 -10.76 25.79
N PRO A 464 -1.84 -11.28 26.31
CA PRO A 464 -2.87 -11.94 25.52
C PRO A 464 -3.55 -10.99 24.55
N THR A 465 -3.84 -11.48 23.36
CA THR A 465 -4.52 -10.72 22.32
C THR A 465 -5.99 -11.14 22.21
N THR A 466 -6.90 -10.19 22.24
CA THR A 466 -8.32 -10.44 22.00
C THR A 466 -8.66 -10.25 20.54
N GLY A 467 -9.50 -11.13 19.99
CA GLY A 467 -9.98 -11.06 18.61
C GLY A 467 -11.51 -11.22 18.53
N VAL A 468 -12.03 -11.12 17.33
CA VAL A 468 -13.45 -11.31 17.03
C VAL A 468 -13.64 -12.63 16.32
N ARG A 469 -14.50 -13.51 16.85
CA ARG A 469 -14.83 -14.76 16.16
C ARG A 469 -15.67 -14.48 14.91
N VAL A 470 -15.17 -14.91 13.77
CA VAL A 470 -15.81 -14.73 12.45
C VAL A 470 -16.30 -16.06 11.84
N MET A 471 -15.81 -17.18 12.35
CA MET A 471 -16.27 -18.53 12.03
C MET A 471 -15.99 -19.49 13.19
N SER A 472 -16.62 -20.65 13.18
CA SER A 472 -16.40 -21.70 14.19
C SER A 472 -15.02 -22.34 14.05
N GLU A 473 -14.52 -22.92 15.14
CA GLU A 473 -13.25 -23.67 15.13
C GLU A 473 -13.29 -24.84 14.15
N LYS A 474 -14.47 -25.50 14.06
CA LYS A 474 -14.68 -26.60 13.11
C LYS A 474 -14.52 -26.12 11.66
N THR A 475 -15.18 -25.03 11.28
CA THR A 475 -15.09 -24.46 9.94
C THR A 475 -13.64 -24.05 9.62
N ALA A 476 -12.94 -23.45 10.59
CA ALA A 476 -11.54 -23.09 10.44
C ALA A 476 -10.65 -24.32 10.24
N ALA A 477 -10.82 -25.35 11.05
CA ALA A 477 -10.05 -26.61 10.94
C ALA A 477 -10.31 -27.34 9.60
N ASP A 478 -11.57 -27.46 9.19
CA ASP A 478 -11.94 -28.02 7.88
C ASP A 478 -11.32 -27.21 6.72
N SER A 479 -11.28 -25.87 6.85
CA SER A 479 -10.64 -24.99 5.87
C SER A 479 -9.13 -25.22 5.79
N VAL A 480 -8.44 -25.35 6.92
CA VAL A 480 -7.00 -25.66 6.97
C VAL A 480 -6.72 -27.02 6.31
N ALA A 481 -7.54 -28.03 6.60
CA ALA A 481 -7.39 -29.36 6.01
C ALA A 481 -7.54 -29.32 4.48
N MET A 482 -8.52 -28.57 3.96
CA MET A 482 -8.67 -28.36 2.51
C MET A 482 -7.50 -27.61 1.89
N LEU A 483 -6.99 -26.56 2.57
CA LEU A 483 -5.80 -25.82 2.13
C LEU A 483 -4.53 -26.69 2.15
N ARG A 484 -4.43 -27.66 3.08
CA ARG A 484 -3.35 -28.64 3.07
C ARG A 484 -3.41 -29.55 1.85
N ARG A 485 -4.61 -30.00 1.45
CA ARG A 485 -4.78 -30.81 0.22
C ARG A 485 -4.38 -30.06 -1.04
N VAL A 486 -4.57 -28.72 -1.12
CA VAL A 486 -4.07 -27.92 -2.24
C VAL A 486 -2.56 -28.08 -2.43
N VAL A 487 -1.82 -28.15 -1.31
CA VAL A 487 -0.35 -28.29 -1.32
C VAL A 487 0.08 -29.74 -1.59
N LEU A 488 -0.67 -30.74 -1.07
CA LEU A 488 -0.30 -32.13 -1.26
C LEU A 488 -0.57 -32.65 -2.67
N GLU A 489 -1.69 -32.27 -3.27
CA GLU A 489 -2.21 -32.88 -4.50
C GLU A 489 -2.89 -31.91 -5.47
N GLY A 490 -2.89 -30.60 -5.13
CA GLY A 490 -3.57 -29.56 -5.90
C GLY A 490 -2.63 -28.63 -6.66
N THR A 491 -3.05 -27.36 -6.75
CA THR A 491 -2.36 -26.32 -7.55
C THR A 491 -1.07 -25.78 -6.91
N ALA A 492 -0.73 -26.20 -5.69
CA ALA A 492 0.42 -25.69 -4.94
C ALA A 492 1.42 -26.77 -4.51
N THR A 493 1.59 -27.83 -5.30
CA THR A 493 2.47 -28.95 -4.94
C THR A 493 3.94 -28.56 -4.74
N LEU A 494 4.42 -27.55 -5.45
CA LEU A 494 5.77 -26.98 -5.24
C LEU A 494 5.91 -26.21 -3.89
N GLY A 495 4.81 -26.02 -3.18
CA GLY A 495 4.74 -25.37 -1.88
C GLY A 495 4.95 -26.30 -0.69
N ASP A 496 5.06 -27.60 -0.91
CA ASP A 496 5.29 -28.53 0.17
C ASP A 496 6.75 -28.44 0.64
N VAL A 497 6.91 -28.06 1.90
CA VAL A 497 8.21 -27.97 2.55
C VAL A 497 8.31 -29.09 3.57
N PRO A 498 9.15 -30.11 3.32
CA PRO A 498 9.24 -31.28 4.18
C PRO A 498 9.42 -30.93 5.66
N GLY A 499 8.56 -31.47 6.50
CA GLY A 499 8.56 -31.27 7.95
C GLY A 499 7.81 -30.05 8.46
N TYR A 500 7.36 -29.11 7.59
CA TYR A 500 6.70 -27.87 8.02
C TYR A 500 5.21 -27.80 7.70
N GLU A 501 4.65 -28.85 7.10
CA GLU A 501 3.20 -29.03 6.87
C GLU A 501 2.52 -27.77 6.32
N VAL A 502 2.98 -27.27 5.16
CA VAL A 502 2.43 -26.05 4.55
C VAL A 502 1.01 -26.30 4.05
N ALA A 503 0.07 -25.42 4.39
CA ALA A 503 -1.26 -25.34 3.81
C ALA A 503 -1.42 -24.02 3.09
N GLY A 504 -2.14 -23.97 1.97
CA GLY A 504 -2.30 -22.69 1.26
C GLY A 504 -3.11 -22.78 -0.02
N LYS A 505 -3.30 -21.62 -0.66
CA LYS A 505 -4.05 -21.48 -1.89
C LYS A 505 -3.34 -20.56 -2.87
N THR A 506 -3.26 -20.98 -4.11
CA THR A 506 -2.81 -20.19 -5.25
C THR A 506 -3.87 -19.22 -5.75
N GLY A 507 -3.47 -18.04 -6.17
CA GLY A 507 -4.29 -17.11 -6.91
C GLY A 507 -3.51 -16.58 -8.12
N THR A 508 -4.12 -16.62 -9.28
CA THR A 508 -3.65 -15.99 -10.51
C THR A 508 -4.78 -15.10 -11.00
N ALA A 509 -4.55 -13.83 -11.15
CA ALA A 509 -5.53 -12.86 -11.61
C ALA A 509 -4.93 -12.00 -12.72
N ASP A 510 -5.67 -11.84 -13.82
CA ASP A 510 -5.29 -10.91 -14.88
C ASP A 510 -5.40 -9.47 -14.39
N LYS A 511 -4.46 -8.61 -14.79
CA LYS A 511 -4.49 -7.20 -14.44
C LYS A 511 -5.56 -6.46 -15.23
N PRO A 512 -6.40 -5.61 -14.57
CA PRO A 512 -7.39 -4.81 -15.25
C PRO A 512 -6.73 -3.68 -16.05
N LYS A 513 -7.29 -3.36 -17.22
CA LYS A 513 -6.89 -2.22 -18.04
C LYS A 513 -7.59 -0.94 -17.59
N LYS A 514 -6.91 0.19 -17.68
CA LYS A 514 -7.52 1.53 -17.43
C LYS A 514 -8.73 1.81 -18.36
N SER A 515 -8.72 1.24 -19.57
CA SER A 515 -9.81 1.34 -20.55
C SER A 515 -10.95 0.33 -20.35
N GLY A 516 -10.90 -0.49 -19.31
CA GLY A 516 -11.81 -1.61 -19.08
C GLY A 516 -11.34 -2.92 -19.71
N GLY A 517 -11.80 -4.05 -19.15
CA GLY A 517 -11.32 -5.39 -19.49
C GLY A 517 -9.97 -5.70 -18.85
N TYR A 518 -9.34 -6.79 -19.28
CA TYR A 518 -8.11 -7.33 -18.69
C TYR A 518 -6.97 -7.40 -19.72
N TYR A 519 -5.75 -7.35 -19.23
CA TYR A 519 -4.57 -7.74 -20.02
C TYR A 519 -4.53 -9.26 -20.16
N HIS A 520 -4.08 -9.76 -21.30
CA HIS A 520 -3.95 -11.22 -21.51
C HIS A 520 -2.56 -11.75 -21.14
N ASP A 521 -1.61 -10.86 -20.95
CA ASP A 521 -0.19 -11.13 -20.73
C ASP A 521 0.33 -10.66 -19.36
N LYS A 522 -0.49 -9.95 -18.60
CA LYS A 522 -0.11 -9.38 -17.30
C LYS A 522 -0.98 -9.94 -16.19
N VAL A 523 -0.33 -10.61 -15.26
CA VAL A 523 -0.99 -11.27 -14.13
C VAL A 523 -0.42 -10.78 -12.79
N VAL A 524 -1.23 -10.90 -11.74
CA VAL A 524 -0.77 -10.85 -10.36
C VAL A 524 -0.90 -12.25 -9.79
N ASN A 525 0.21 -12.80 -9.33
CA ASN A 525 0.26 -14.12 -8.72
C ASN A 525 0.41 -14.02 -7.22
N THR A 526 -0.43 -14.73 -6.50
CA THR A 526 -0.42 -14.75 -5.03
C THR A 526 -0.43 -16.19 -4.53
N PHE A 527 0.41 -16.48 -3.55
CA PHE A 527 0.28 -17.66 -2.74
C PHE A 527 0.00 -17.25 -1.29
N ALA A 528 -1.18 -17.61 -0.81
CA ALA A 528 -1.59 -17.40 0.58
C ALA A 528 -1.43 -18.72 1.33
N SER A 529 -0.51 -18.75 2.28
CA SER A 529 -0.13 -19.97 3.00
C SER A 529 -0.13 -19.78 4.51
N MET A 530 -0.22 -20.90 5.22
CA MET A 530 -0.09 -21.00 6.66
C MET A 530 0.67 -22.26 7.04
N PHE A 531 1.37 -22.21 8.16
CA PHE A 531 2.17 -23.34 8.65
C PHE A 531 2.41 -23.26 10.17
N PRO A 532 2.64 -24.43 10.84
CA PRO A 532 2.38 -25.79 10.33
C PRO A 532 0.87 -26.08 10.28
N ALA A 533 0.38 -26.83 9.29
CA ALA A 533 -1.06 -27.08 9.11
C ALA A 533 -1.71 -27.83 10.29
N SER A 534 -0.96 -28.69 11.00
CA SER A 534 -1.45 -29.40 12.18
C SER A 534 -1.71 -28.48 13.39
N ASN A 535 -1.09 -27.31 13.44
CA ASN A 535 -1.27 -26.30 14.48
C ASN A 535 -0.87 -24.93 13.90
N PRO A 536 -1.71 -24.30 13.08
CA PRO A 536 -1.35 -23.09 12.36
C PRO A 536 -0.95 -21.96 13.32
N GLN A 537 0.23 -21.43 13.10
CA GLN A 537 0.79 -20.33 13.90
C GLN A 537 1.10 -19.12 13.05
N TYR A 538 1.56 -19.35 11.83
CA TYR A 538 2.05 -18.31 10.94
C TYR A 538 1.32 -18.32 9.61
N VAL A 539 1.10 -17.14 9.09
CA VAL A 539 0.58 -16.90 7.74
C VAL A 539 1.66 -16.21 6.93
N LEU A 540 1.92 -16.72 5.73
CA LEU A 540 2.80 -16.10 4.75
C LEU A 540 2.02 -15.83 3.47
N ILE A 541 1.97 -14.57 3.08
CA ILE A 541 1.44 -14.15 1.77
C ILE A 541 2.63 -13.74 0.90
N VAL A 542 2.73 -14.31 -0.28
CA VAL A 542 3.69 -13.89 -1.32
C VAL A 542 2.91 -13.48 -2.55
N THR A 543 3.13 -12.26 -3.01
CA THR A 543 2.51 -11.70 -4.22
C THR A 543 3.58 -11.23 -5.19
N LEU A 544 3.48 -11.65 -6.44
CA LEU A 544 4.35 -11.24 -7.54
C LEU A 544 3.53 -10.48 -8.59
N ASP A 545 4.02 -9.35 -9.02
CA ASP A 545 3.42 -8.46 -9.99
C ASP A 545 4.06 -8.69 -11.37
N GLU A 546 3.29 -9.18 -12.33
CA GLU A 546 3.71 -9.53 -13.69
C GLU A 546 4.90 -10.54 -13.76
N PRO A 547 4.89 -11.65 -12.98
CA PRO A 547 5.96 -12.64 -13.05
C PRO A 547 5.86 -13.47 -14.32
N GLN A 548 7.03 -13.88 -14.84
CA GLN A 548 7.15 -14.78 -16.00
C GLN A 548 8.26 -15.79 -15.71
N ASP A 549 7.93 -17.08 -15.83
CA ASP A 549 8.92 -18.15 -15.79
C ASP A 549 9.22 -18.57 -17.24
N ASP A 550 10.35 -18.09 -17.76
CA ASP A 550 10.84 -18.33 -19.12
C ASP A 550 11.94 -19.41 -19.15
N THR A 551 12.06 -20.22 -18.10
CA THR A 551 13.09 -21.27 -18.01
C THR A 551 12.83 -22.43 -18.97
N LEU A 552 11.62 -22.57 -19.47
CA LEU A 552 11.20 -23.60 -20.45
C LEU A 552 10.79 -22.96 -21.78
N SER A 553 10.55 -23.80 -22.79
CA SER A 553 10.10 -23.36 -24.13
C SER A 553 8.74 -22.66 -24.12
N GLU A 554 7.92 -22.90 -23.10
CA GLU A 554 6.64 -22.21 -22.88
C GLU A 554 6.69 -21.40 -21.59
N THR A 555 6.35 -20.11 -21.68
CA THR A 555 6.30 -19.21 -20.53
C THR A 555 5.21 -19.64 -19.54
N ARG A 556 5.60 -19.92 -18.31
CA ARG A 556 4.68 -20.25 -17.22
C ARG A 556 4.35 -19.01 -16.40
N ARG A 557 3.06 -18.74 -16.25
CA ARG A 557 2.58 -17.50 -15.58
C ARG A 557 1.70 -17.74 -14.38
N THR A 558 1.40 -18.98 -14.02
CA THR A 558 0.51 -19.25 -12.89
C THR A 558 1.25 -19.23 -11.56
N ALA A 559 0.52 -18.90 -10.49
CA ALA A 559 1.08 -18.82 -9.14
C ALA A 559 1.73 -20.12 -8.67
N GLY A 560 1.27 -21.27 -9.14
CA GLY A 560 1.85 -22.58 -8.82
C GLY A 560 3.32 -22.70 -9.25
N TRP A 561 3.72 -22.04 -10.33
CA TRP A 561 5.09 -22.04 -10.87
C TRP A 561 5.91 -20.82 -10.47
N THR A 562 5.28 -19.80 -9.90
CA THR A 562 5.93 -18.51 -9.60
C THR A 562 5.92 -18.20 -8.11
N ALA A 563 4.80 -17.74 -7.53
CA ALA A 563 4.71 -17.35 -6.13
C ALA A 563 4.86 -18.53 -5.16
N VAL A 564 4.44 -19.74 -5.55
CA VAL A 564 4.51 -20.92 -4.68
C VAL A 564 5.96 -21.33 -4.37
N PRO A 565 6.86 -21.55 -5.35
CA PRO A 565 8.24 -21.92 -5.05
C PRO A 565 9.00 -20.84 -4.27
N VAL A 566 8.73 -19.56 -4.52
CA VAL A 566 9.30 -18.45 -3.74
C VAL A 566 8.85 -18.52 -2.27
N ALA A 567 7.57 -18.77 -2.03
CA ALA A 567 7.05 -18.93 -0.67
C ALA A 567 7.61 -20.18 0.02
N ALA A 568 7.75 -21.29 -0.70
CA ALA A 568 8.36 -22.50 -0.17
C ALA A 568 9.80 -22.26 0.29
N GLU A 569 10.58 -21.54 -0.51
CA GLU A 569 11.96 -21.18 -0.14
C GLU A 569 12.00 -20.23 1.07
N ILE A 570 11.10 -19.25 1.13
CA ILE A 570 10.95 -18.41 2.33
C ILE A 570 10.68 -19.30 3.55
N ILE A 571 9.65 -20.16 3.51
CA ILE A 571 9.29 -21.04 4.64
C ILE A 571 10.46 -21.92 5.05
N ARG A 572 11.16 -22.53 4.09
CA ARG A 572 12.33 -23.40 4.36
C ARG A 572 13.41 -22.69 5.17
N ARG A 573 13.64 -21.39 4.89
CA ARG A 573 14.66 -20.61 5.58
C ARG A 573 14.17 -20.01 6.90
N VAL A 574 12.93 -19.51 6.95
CA VAL A 574 12.44 -18.80 8.14
C VAL A 574 11.91 -19.73 9.23
N ALA A 575 11.34 -20.89 8.88
CA ALA A 575 10.75 -21.79 9.88
C ALA A 575 11.74 -22.24 10.97
N PRO A 576 12.99 -22.63 10.64
CA PRO A 576 14.00 -22.92 11.67
C PRO A 576 14.35 -21.69 12.52
N LEU A 577 14.44 -20.50 11.91
CA LEU A 577 14.75 -19.24 12.60
C LEU A 577 13.67 -18.87 13.63
N MET A 578 12.42 -19.26 13.37
CA MET A 578 11.30 -19.10 14.30
C MET A 578 11.19 -20.21 15.35
N GLY A 579 12.16 -21.12 15.40
CA GLY A 579 12.20 -22.23 16.37
C GLY A 579 11.25 -23.39 16.03
N LEU A 580 10.67 -23.42 14.83
CA LEU A 580 9.88 -24.55 14.38
C LEU A 580 10.78 -25.74 14.09
N ARG A 581 10.46 -26.88 14.70
CA ARG A 581 11.17 -28.14 14.45
C ARG A 581 10.46 -28.91 13.32
N PRO A 582 11.21 -29.39 12.31
CA PRO A 582 10.60 -30.17 11.25
C PRO A 582 10.09 -31.51 11.80
N LYS A 583 8.82 -31.82 11.52
CA LYS A 583 8.24 -33.15 11.77
C LYS A 583 8.60 -34.04 10.58
N LEU A 584 9.75 -34.72 10.66
CA LEU A 584 10.11 -35.71 9.66
C LEU A 584 9.38 -37.02 10.03
N GLU A 585 8.62 -37.59 9.10
CA GLU A 585 8.17 -38.94 9.23
C GLU A 585 9.41 -39.82 9.40
N PRO A 586 9.42 -40.79 10.36
CA PRO A 586 10.52 -41.73 10.46
C PRO A 586 10.63 -42.41 9.07
N VAL A 587 11.82 -42.32 8.46
CA VAL A 587 12.14 -43.13 7.28
C VAL A 587 11.98 -44.58 7.77
N VAL A 588 10.88 -45.21 7.36
CA VAL A 588 10.75 -46.65 7.48
C VAL A 588 11.88 -47.19 6.59
N ALA A 589 12.99 -47.52 7.20
CA ALA A 589 14.03 -48.26 6.50
C ALA A 589 13.35 -49.55 6.06
N ASP A 590 13.01 -49.61 4.78
CA ASP A 590 12.64 -50.86 4.18
C ASP A 590 13.73 -51.82 4.55
N ALA A 591 13.32 -52.80 5.34
CA ALA A 591 14.20 -53.86 5.77
C ALA A 591 14.77 -54.49 4.47
N VAL A 592 16.02 -54.14 4.19
CA VAL A 592 16.84 -54.92 3.29
C VAL A 592 16.95 -56.29 3.98
N THR A 593 15.94 -57.12 3.75
CA THR A 593 16.06 -58.54 4.06
C THR A 593 17.20 -59.02 3.24
N ALA A 594 18.32 -59.15 3.91
CA ALA A 594 19.45 -59.92 3.44
C ALA A 594 18.93 -61.34 3.09
N ALA A 595 18.73 -61.57 1.82
CA ALA A 595 18.70 -62.91 1.29
C ALA A 595 20.15 -63.40 1.29
N SER A 596 20.57 -63.89 2.45
CA SER A 596 21.70 -64.81 2.53
C SER A 596 21.09 -66.20 2.62
N ASN A 597 21.09 -66.89 1.47
CA ASN A 597 21.45 -68.30 1.37
C ASN A 597 21.58 -68.67 -0.10
#